data_24044cd745f00dfe11b8238e847e9a4e
#
_entry.id   24044cd745f00dfe11b8238e847e9a4e
#
_cell.length_a   1.000
_cell.length_b   1.000
_cell.length_c   1.000
_cell.angle_alpha   90.00
_cell.angle_beta   90.00
_cell.angle_gamma   90.00
#
_symmetry.space_group_name_H-M   'P 1'
#
loop_
_entity.id
_entity.type
_entity.pdbx_description
1 polymer ?
#
loop_
_entity_poly.entity_id
_entity_poly.type
_entity_poly.pdbx_seq_one_letter_code
_entity_poly.pdbx_strand_id
1 'polypeptide(L)'
;MRYTGLIEKYRDRLPVGEKTRLISLGEGNTPLIKLENIPCEMGTQVELYIKYEGLNPTGSFKDRGMTMAVTKAVESGSKAIICASTGNTSAAAAAYAARAGIKAFVVIPEGKIALGKLAQAMIHGSTIIQIKGNFDDGMQLVKEVAEFAPVSIVNSINPFRLQGQKTAAFEIIEELGHAPDFHCLPVGNAGNITAHWMGYTEYFEAGKASSTPTMLGYQAEGAAPFIKGSRVEKPETIATAIRIGNPQSWDQALKLSKESNGWFDSFSDKEILATQKLLTEKEGIFCEPASAISVAGALRDIKSGKIPDHSSVVCTLTGH
;
A
#
# COMPACT_ATOMS: atom_id res chain seq x y z
N MET A 1 -9.81 21.04 14.50
CA MET A 1 -8.48 21.47 13.98
C MET A 1 -8.41 21.07 12.51
N ARG A 2 -7.79 21.87 11.62
CA ARG A 2 -7.68 21.51 10.19
C ARG A 2 -6.69 20.35 10.05
N TYR A 3 -7.03 19.32 9.28
CA TYR A 3 -6.11 18.23 8.94
C TYR A 3 -4.95 18.73 8.07
N THR A 4 -3.72 18.41 8.42
CA THR A 4 -2.49 18.87 7.74
C THR A 4 -1.55 17.76 7.31
N GLY A 5 -2.01 16.50 7.41
CA GLY A 5 -1.28 15.30 7.04
C GLY A 5 -1.10 14.34 8.21
N LEU A 6 -0.76 13.11 7.88
CA LEU A 6 -0.70 12.01 8.84
C LEU A 6 0.42 12.17 9.88
N ILE A 7 1.56 12.79 9.51
CA ILE A 7 2.68 12.93 10.45
C ILE A 7 2.29 13.89 11.59
N GLU A 8 1.63 14.99 11.28
CA GLU A 8 1.18 15.92 12.33
C GLU A 8 0.10 15.30 13.23
N LYS A 9 -0.85 14.55 12.62
CA LYS A 9 -1.92 13.89 13.37
C LYS A 9 -1.39 12.81 14.32
N TYR A 10 -0.38 12.05 13.90
CA TYR A 10 0.16 10.91 14.66
C TYR A 10 1.61 11.11 15.10
N ARG A 11 1.97 12.36 15.39
CA ARG A 11 3.35 12.75 15.76
C ARG A 11 3.91 11.94 16.94
N ASP A 12 3.09 11.65 17.92
CA ASP A 12 3.42 10.88 19.13
C ASP A 12 3.70 9.39 18.84
N ARG A 13 3.34 8.92 17.63
CA ARG A 13 3.47 7.51 17.20
C ARG A 13 4.41 7.31 16.03
N LEU A 14 4.98 8.38 15.54
CA LEU A 14 5.88 8.36 14.39
C LEU A 14 7.29 8.81 14.80
N PRO A 15 8.34 8.29 14.15
CA PRO A 15 9.73 8.58 14.50
C PRO A 15 10.16 9.99 14.04
N VAL A 16 9.49 11.02 14.54
CA VAL A 16 9.78 12.45 14.28
C VAL A 16 9.90 13.22 15.57
N GLY A 17 10.84 14.16 15.62
CA GLY A 17 11.03 15.06 16.75
C GLY A 17 10.28 16.40 16.60
N GLU A 18 10.31 17.23 17.63
CA GLU A 18 9.68 18.57 17.60
C GLU A 18 10.23 19.45 16.49
N LYS A 19 11.53 19.35 16.20
CA LYS A 19 12.25 20.18 15.20
C LYS A 19 12.22 19.57 13.79
N THR A 20 11.64 18.39 13.61
CA THR A 20 11.59 17.72 12.30
C THR A 20 10.74 18.55 11.33
N ARG A 21 11.32 18.96 10.21
CA ARG A 21 10.58 19.61 9.11
C ARG A 21 9.70 18.57 8.43
N LEU A 22 8.41 18.67 8.60
CA LEU A 22 7.44 17.75 7.99
C LEU A 22 7.24 18.05 6.51
N ILE A 23 7.33 17.03 5.69
CA ILE A 23 7.09 17.09 4.24
C ILE A 23 5.74 16.45 3.97
N SER A 24 4.68 17.23 3.81
CA SER A 24 3.32 16.74 3.63
C SER A 24 2.61 17.42 2.46
N LEU A 25 1.74 16.66 1.82
CA LEU A 25 0.77 17.11 0.81
C LEU A 25 -0.68 16.95 1.32
N GLY A 26 -0.86 16.65 2.62
CA GLY A 26 -2.17 16.40 3.23
C GLY A 26 -2.63 14.94 3.06
N GLU A 27 -1.71 14.02 2.86
CA GLU A 27 -1.95 12.56 2.74
C GLU A 27 -2.52 11.96 4.03
N GLY A 28 -3.24 10.87 3.88
CA GLY A 28 -4.02 10.23 4.94
C GLY A 28 -5.42 10.79 5.04
N ASN A 29 -6.13 10.47 6.12
CA ASN A 29 -7.54 10.82 6.33
C ASN A 29 -8.40 10.42 5.11
N THR A 30 -8.09 9.28 4.52
CA THR A 30 -8.81 8.73 3.37
C THR A 30 -10.16 8.18 3.82
N PRO A 31 -11.20 8.25 2.99
CA PRO A 31 -12.53 7.76 3.36
C PRO A 31 -12.54 6.27 3.70
N LEU A 32 -13.35 5.93 4.68
CA LEU A 32 -13.81 4.58 4.96
C LEU A 32 -15.28 4.48 4.53
N ILE A 33 -15.54 3.86 3.38
CA ILE A 33 -16.85 3.85 2.72
C ILE A 33 -17.53 2.51 3.00
N LYS A 34 -18.72 2.51 3.61
CA LYS A 34 -19.55 1.31 3.75
C LYS A 34 -20.17 0.98 2.39
N LEU A 35 -20.03 -0.26 1.93
CA LEU A 35 -20.71 -0.75 0.74
C LEU A 35 -22.15 -1.14 1.10
N GLU A 36 -23.08 -0.83 0.21
CA GLU A 36 -24.49 -1.06 0.43
C GLU A 36 -25.09 -2.05 -0.58
N ASN A 37 -24.80 -1.84 -1.87
CA ASN A 37 -25.46 -2.58 -2.94
C ASN A 37 -24.90 -4.01 -3.09
N ILE A 38 -23.60 -4.18 -3.03
CA ILE A 38 -22.98 -5.51 -3.18
C ILE A 38 -23.37 -6.44 -2.03
N PRO A 39 -23.26 -6.07 -0.74
CA PRO A 39 -23.72 -6.93 0.36
C PRO A 39 -25.21 -7.24 0.28
N CYS A 40 -26.05 -6.27 -0.09
CA CYS A 40 -27.49 -6.46 -0.29
C CYS A 40 -27.79 -7.50 -1.38
N GLU A 41 -27.14 -7.40 -2.56
CA GLU A 41 -27.29 -8.37 -3.64
C GLU A 41 -26.80 -9.78 -3.27
N MET A 42 -25.79 -9.86 -2.40
CA MET A 42 -25.29 -11.14 -1.87
C MET A 42 -26.22 -11.76 -0.81
N GLY A 43 -27.13 -10.97 -0.23
CA GLY A 43 -27.99 -11.42 0.87
C GLY A 43 -27.23 -11.71 2.16
N THR A 44 -26.08 -11.04 2.38
CA THR A 44 -25.25 -11.20 3.60
C THR A 44 -25.51 -10.08 4.60
N GLN A 45 -25.27 -10.35 5.87
CA GLN A 45 -25.30 -9.37 6.95
C GLN A 45 -23.89 -8.89 7.37
N VAL A 46 -22.88 -9.16 6.54
CA VAL A 46 -21.53 -8.66 6.73
C VAL A 46 -21.49 -7.14 6.48
N GLU A 47 -20.89 -6.39 7.39
CA GLU A 47 -20.60 -4.99 7.20
C GLU A 47 -19.30 -4.84 6.42
N LEU A 48 -19.41 -4.55 5.11
CA LEU A 48 -18.27 -4.45 4.20
C LEU A 48 -17.88 -2.99 3.95
N TYR A 49 -16.65 -2.64 4.24
CA TYR A 49 -16.10 -1.29 4.11
C TYR A 49 -14.93 -1.25 3.14
N ILE A 50 -14.77 -0.11 2.48
CA ILE A 50 -13.62 0.23 1.63
C ILE A 50 -12.78 1.31 2.29
N LYS A 51 -11.52 1.04 2.61
CA LYS A 51 -10.52 2.07 2.90
C LYS A 51 -9.94 2.56 1.58
N TYR A 52 -10.36 3.75 1.15
CA TYR A 52 -10.11 4.24 -0.22
C TYR A 52 -8.79 5.03 -0.32
N GLU A 53 -7.68 4.31 -0.33
CA GLU A 53 -6.33 4.87 -0.40
C GLU A 53 -6.00 5.55 -1.76
N GLY A 54 -6.80 5.29 -2.80
CA GLY A 54 -6.73 5.98 -4.08
C GLY A 54 -6.98 7.48 -4.00
N LEU A 55 -7.59 7.98 -2.91
CA LEU A 55 -7.82 9.41 -2.68
C LEU A 55 -6.67 10.14 -1.98
N ASN A 56 -5.53 9.51 -1.77
CA ASN A 56 -4.31 10.20 -1.41
C ASN A 56 -3.81 11.11 -2.56
N PRO A 57 -2.98 12.13 -2.28
CA PRO A 57 -2.56 13.16 -3.25
C PRO A 57 -2.02 12.66 -4.59
N THR A 58 -1.27 11.55 -4.62
CA THR A 58 -0.75 10.96 -5.87
C THR A 58 -1.54 9.75 -6.37
N GLY A 59 -2.70 9.50 -5.76
CA GLY A 59 -3.64 8.45 -6.15
C GLY A 59 -3.30 7.07 -5.60
N SER A 60 -2.57 6.94 -4.47
CA SER A 60 -2.32 5.65 -3.84
C SER A 60 -1.83 5.73 -2.39
N PHE A 61 -1.89 4.61 -1.67
CA PHE A 61 -1.34 4.45 -0.32
C PHE A 61 0.16 4.75 -0.20
N LYS A 62 0.88 4.81 -1.34
CA LYS A 62 2.31 5.11 -1.34
C LYS A 62 2.63 6.46 -0.71
N ASP A 63 1.72 7.40 -0.77
CA ASP A 63 1.83 8.72 -0.17
C ASP A 63 2.10 8.64 1.33
N ARG A 64 1.42 7.74 2.05
CA ARG A 64 1.64 7.56 3.50
C ARG A 64 3.07 7.19 3.84
N GLY A 65 3.64 6.24 3.09
CA GLY A 65 5.03 5.85 3.29
C GLY A 65 6.01 6.92 2.79
N MET A 66 5.65 7.63 1.74
CA MET A 66 6.56 8.57 1.10
C MET A 66 6.71 9.86 1.89
N THR A 67 5.64 10.37 2.51
CA THR A 67 5.73 11.52 3.41
C THR A 67 6.75 11.26 4.53
N MET A 68 6.72 10.07 5.15
CA MET A 68 7.70 9.69 6.18
C MET A 68 9.11 9.51 5.63
N ALA A 69 9.26 8.77 4.53
CA ALA A 69 10.58 8.51 3.94
C ALA A 69 11.29 9.80 3.51
N VAL A 70 10.56 10.73 2.88
CA VAL A 70 11.14 12.01 2.44
C VAL A 70 11.37 12.96 3.62
N THR A 71 10.49 12.99 4.61
CA THR A 71 10.73 13.74 5.86
C THR A 71 12.04 13.29 6.52
N LYS A 72 12.26 11.98 6.65
CA LYS A 72 13.49 11.43 7.23
C LYS A 72 14.71 11.63 6.34
N ALA A 73 14.57 11.57 5.03
CA ALA A 73 15.66 11.91 4.09
C ALA A 73 16.11 13.36 4.24
N VAL A 74 15.17 14.30 4.34
CA VAL A 74 15.49 15.72 4.58
C VAL A 74 16.16 15.91 5.95
N GLU A 75 15.63 15.28 6.99
CA GLU A 75 16.18 15.34 8.36
C GLU A 75 17.61 14.80 8.41
N SER A 76 17.93 13.74 7.64
CA SER A 76 19.30 13.20 7.54
C SER A 76 20.23 14.01 6.63
N GLY A 77 19.77 15.13 6.04
CA GLY A 77 20.56 15.99 5.16
C GLY A 77 20.71 15.51 3.72
N SER A 78 19.93 14.51 3.29
CA SER A 78 19.95 14.03 1.90
C SER A 78 19.58 15.14 0.92
N LYS A 79 20.33 15.23 -0.18
CA LYS A 79 20.09 16.22 -1.25
C LYS A 79 19.18 15.70 -2.35
N ALA A 80 18.95 14.42 -2.36
CA ALA A 80 18.07 13.74 -3.30
C ALA A 80 17.51 12.44 -2.71
N ILE A 81 16.46 11.93 -3.35
CA ILE A 81 15.96 10.57 -3.15
C ILE A 81 16.08 9.78 -4.45
N ILE A 82 16.16 8.47 -4.32
CA ILE A 82 16.24 7.56 -5.47
C ILE A 82 15.33 6.35 -5.26
N CYS A 83 14.68 5.89 -6.32
CA CYS A 83 13.90 4.65 -6.29
C CYS A 83 13.93 3.92 -7.64
N ALA A 84 13.81 2.59 -7.59
CA ALA A 84 13.51 1.77 -8.76
C ALA A 84 12.00 1.51 -8.78
N SER A 85 11.27 2.12 -9.71
CA SER A 85 9.81 1.92 -9.85
C SER A 85 9.27 2.55 -11.13
N THR A 86 8.31 1.87 -11.78
CA THR A 86 7.53 2.40 -12.91
C THR A 86 6.10 2.79 -12.55
N GLY A 87 5.70 2.70 -11.27
CA GLY A 87 4.29 2.83 -10.84
C GLY A 87 4.09 3.81 -9.69
N ASN A 88 3.15 3.49 -8.79
CA ASN A 88 2.73 4.36 -7.69
C ASN A 88 3.89 4.87 -6.80
N THR A 89 4.98 4.09 -6.62
CA THR A 89 6.13 4.53 -5.82
C THR A 89 6.87 5.68 -6.49
N SER A 90 7.11 5.64 -7.81
CA SER A 90 7.78 6.73 -8.51
C SER A 90 6.96 8.02 -8.54
N ALA A 91 5.65 7.92 -8.74
CA ALA A 91 4.74 9.06 -8.69
C ALA A 91 4.78 9.76 -7.32
N ALA A 92 4.64 8.98 -6.23
CA ALA A 92 4.73 9.51 -4.88
C ALA A 92 6.13 10.09 -4.57
N ALA A 93 7.22 9.37 -4.92
CA ALA A 93 8.58 9.86 -4.69
C ALA A 93 8.83 11.22 -5.34
N ALA A 94 8.42 11.37 -6.60
CA ALA A 94 8.57 12.63 -7.33
C ALA A 94 7.79 13.78 -6.68
N ALA A 95 6.53 13.55 -6.29
CA ALA A 95 5.68 14.56 -5.68
C ALA A 95 6.21 15.04 -4.32
N TYR A 96 6.62 14.12 -3.44
CA TYR A 96 7.15 14.49 -2.12
C TYR A 96 8.56 15.07 -2.18
N ALA A 97 9.40 14.65 -3.14
CA ALA A 97 10.68 15.30 -3.39
C ALA A 97 10.52 16.75 -3.87
N ALA A 98 9.60 16.99 -4.82
CA ALA A 98 9.24 18.34 -5.26
C ALA A 98 8.74 19.20 -4.09
N ARG A 99 7.87 18.65 -3.22
CA ARG A 99 7.39 19.32 -2.01
C ARG A 99 8.50 19.65 -1.02
N ALA A 100 9.51 18.77 -0.93
CA ALA A 100 10.68 18.96 -0.06
C ALA A 100 11.71 19.96 -0.62
N GLY A 101 11.68 20.22 -1.91
CA GLY A 101 12.69 21.01 -2.62
C GLY A 101 14.00 20.25 -2.84
N ILE A 102 13.94 18.90 -2.94
CA ILE A 102 15.08 18.04 -3.24
C ILE A 102 14.87 17.30 -4.57
N LYS A 103 15.94 16.75 -5.14
CA LYS A 103 15.85 16.00 -6.40
C LYS A 103 15.28 14.59 -6.18
N ALA A 104 14.56 14.08 -7.19
CA ALA A 104 14.15 12.69 -7.26
C ALA A 104 14.76 12.01 -8.49
N PHE A 105 15.36 10.84 -8.29
CA PHE A 105 15.83 9.96 -9.35
C PHE A 105 14.97 8.70 -9.39
N VAL A 106 14.45 8.39 -10.58
CA VAL A 106 13.62 7.21 -10.79
C VAL A 106 14.32 6.30 -11.78
N VAL A 107 14.73 5.13 -11.33
CA VAL A 107 15.39 4.11 -12.14
C VAL A 107 14.33 3.16 -12.69
N ILE A 108 14.33 2.94 -14.01
CA ILE A 108 13.36 2.05 -14.69
C ILE A 108 14.07 1.14 -15.68
N PRO A 109 13.62 -0.13 -15.83
CA PRO A 109 14.06 -0.99 -16.93
C PRO A 109 13.58 -0.44 -18.28
N GLU A 110 14.37 -0.63 -19.32
CA GLU A 110 13.99 -0.30 -20.69
C GLU A 110 12.74 -1.06 -21.12
N GLY A 111 11.79 -0.40 -21.79
CA GLY A 111 10.57 -1.01 -22.33
C GLY A 111 9.46 -1.35 -21.32
N LYS A 112 9.67 -1.15 -20.03
CA LYS A 112 8.68 -1.43 -18.97
C LYS A 112 8.10 -0.13 -18.40
N ILE A 113 7.22 0.55 -19.15
CA ILE A 113 6.72 1.88 -18.80
C ILE A 113 5.21 1.84 -18.54
N ALA A 114 4.79 2.09 -17.30
CA ALA A 114 3.42 2.50 -16.98
C ALA A 114 3.28 4.00 -17.27
N LEU A 115 2.86 4.35 -18.50
CA LEU A 115 2.90 5.71 -19.03
C LEU A 115 2.28 6.76 -18.11
N GLY A 116 1.12 6.50 -17.51
CA GLY A 116 0.44 7.48 -16.66
C GLY A 116 1.21 7.84 -15.39
N LYS A 117 1.75 6.86 -14.67
CA LYS A 117 2.52 7.11 -13.43
C LYS A 117 3.91 7.65 -13.71
N LEU A 118 4.52 7.27 -14.83
CA LEU A 118 5.79 7.85 -15.25
C LEU A 118 5.61 9.31 -15.68
N ALA A 119 4.57 9.63 -16.45
CA ALA A 119 4.24 11.01 -16.81
C ALA A 119 4.02 11.88 -15.56
N GLN A 120 3.33 11.36 -14.55
CA GLN A 120 3.16 12.02 -13.26
C GLN A 120 4.51 12.31 -12.59
N ALA A 121 5.42 11.34 -12.56
CA ALA A 121 6.76 11.53 -12.00
C ALA A 121 7.58 12.59 -12.76
N MET A 122 7.51 12.59 -14.10
CA MET A 122 8.20 13.56 -14.94
C MET A 122 7.67 14.99 -14.73
N ILE A 123 6.36 15.18 -14.66
CA ILE A 123 5.76 16.50 -14.44
C ILE A 123 6.13 17.07 -13.08
N HIS A 124 6.34 16.23 -12.06
CA HIS A 124 6.89 16.65 -10.77
C HIS A 124 8.39 16.94 -10.79
N GLY A 125 9.05 16.89 -11.95
CA GLY A 125 10.45 17.26 -12.13
C GLY A 125 11.47 16.20 -11.74
N SER A 126 11.07 14.91 -11.65
CA SER A 126 12.03 13.84 -11.40
C SER A 126 12.90 13.54 -12.63
N THR A 127 14.13 13.12 -12.38
CA THR A 127 15.03 12.61 -13.42
C THR A 127 14.79 11.11 -13.60
N ILE A 128 14.41 10.71 -14.81
CA ILE A 128 14.20 9.31 -15.16
C ILE A 128 15.50 8.73 -15.71
N ILE A 129 15.96 7.62 -15.14
CA ILE A 129 17.16 6.90 -15.56
C ILE A 129 16.71 5.54 -16.10
N GLN A 130 16.81 5.34 -17.40
CA GLN A 130 16.57 4.05 -18.03
C GLN A 130 17.84 3.20 -17.99
N ILE A 131 17.67 1.93 -17.63
CA ILE A 131 18.75 0.94 -17.60
C ILE A 131 18.44 -0.23 -18.54
N LYS A 132 19.50 -0.80 -19.11
CA LYS A 132 19.42 -2.10 -19.78
C LYS A 132 19.44 -3.18 -18.69
N GLY A 133 18.34 -3.88 -18.51
CA GLY A 133 18.20 -4.90 -17.46
C GLY A 133 16.77 -5.04 -16.96
N ASN A 134 16.61 -5.68 -15.82
CA ASN A 134 15.33 -5.89 -15.16
C ASN A 134 15.17 -5.02 -13.89
N PHE A 135 14.11 -5.27 -13.11
CA PHE A 135 13.85 -4.53 -11.89
C PHE A 135 14.92 -4.75 -10.81
N ASP A 136 15.46 -5.97 -10.71
CA ASP A 136 16.48 -6.31 -9.69
C ASP A 136 17.81 -5.61 -10.01
N ASP A 137 18.16 -5.51 -11.30
CA ASP A 137 19.32 -4.71 -11.75
C ASP A 137 19.15 -3.22 -11.39
N GLY A 138 17.94 -2.69 -11.56
CA GLY A 138 17.61 -1.34 -11.13
C GLY A 138 17.73 -1.14 -9.62
N MET A 139 17.29 -2.10 -8.83
CA MET A 139 17.43 -2.05 -7.37
C MET A 139 18.88 -2.15 -6.92
N GLN A 140 19.70 -2.94 -7.60
CA GLN A 140 21.13 -3.05 -7.32
C GLN A 140 21.83 -1.72 -7.60
N LEU A 141 21.57 -1.10 -8.77
CA LEU A 141 22.10 0.22 -9.10
C LEU A 141 21.73 1.29 -8.07
N VAL A 142 20.45 1.29 -7.62
CA VAL A 142 19.98 2.23 -6.59
C VAL A 142 20.76 2.07 -5.29
N LYS A 143 21.07 0.84 -4.87
CA LYS A 143 21.87 0.57 -3.66
C LYS A 143 23.30 1.08 -3.83
N GLU A 144 23.95 0.76 -4.95
CA GLU A 144 25.31 1.20 -5.26
C GLU A 144 25.42 2.73 -5.26
N VAL A 145 24.49 3.43 -5.93
CA VAL A 145 24.47 4.91 -5.94
C VAL A 145 24.34 5.49 -4.53
N ALA A 146 23.52 4.87 -3.67
CA ALA A 146 23.29 5.36 -2.32
C ALA A 146 24.51 5.18 -1.38
N GLU A 147 25.44 4.29 -1.71
CA GLU A 147 26.71 4.12 -0.97
C GLU A 147 27.70 5.28 -1.20
N PHE A 148 27.66 5.89 -2.38
CA PHE A 148 28.66 6.91 -2.79
C PHE A 148 28.11 8.33 -2.90
N ALA A 149 26.78 8.52 -2.78
CA ALA A 149 26.15 9.83 -2.95
C ALA A 149 25.20 10.14 -1.76
N PRO A 150 24.99 11.44 -1.44
CA PRO A 150 24.06 11.86 -0.38
C PRO A 150 22.60 11.74 -0.84
N VAL A 151 22.19 10.53 -1.20
CA VAL A 151 20.84 10.19 -1.65
C VAL A 151 20.21 9.15 -0.72
N SER A 152 18.93 9.27 -0.46
CA SER A 152 18.16 8.28 0.31
C SER A 152 17.35 7.37 -0.59
N ILE A 153 17.43 6.06 -0.36
CA ILE A 153 16.58 5.06 -1.03
C ILE A 153 15.18 5.12 -0.45
N VAL A 154 14.15 5.24 -1.31
CA VAL A 154 12.74 5.28 -0.89
C VAL A 154 11.91 4.12 -1.44
N ASN A 155 12.53 3.01 -1.75
CA ASN A 155 11.87 1.74 -2.09
C ASN A 155 11.22 1.06 -0.86
N SER A 156 10.58 -0.10 -1.06
CA SER A 156 9.90 -0.86 0.01
C SER A 156 10.82 -1.30 1.16
N ILE A 157 12.11 -1.35 0.94
CA ILE A 157 13.12 -1.64 1.98
C ILE A 157 13.31 -0.51 2.99
N ASN A 158 12.82 0.71 2.70
CA ASN A 158 12.96 1.84 3.61
C ASN A 158 11.99 1.67 4.82
N PRO A 159 12.50 1.55 6.06
CA PRO A 159 11.68 1.25 7.23
C PRO A 159 10.70 2.37 7.57
N PHE A 160 11.01 3.61 7.26
CA PHE A 160 10.13 4.74 7.52
C PHE A 160 8.85 4.70 6.68
N ARG A 161 8.87 3.98 5.56
CA ARG A 161 7.65 3.79 4.77
C ARG A 161 6.60 2.98 5.52
N LEU A 162 6.98 1.95 6.26
CA LEU A 162 6.06 1.17 7.08
C LEU A 162 5.45 2.03 8.19
N GLN A 163 6.24 2.92 8.79
CA GLN A 163 5.76 3.85 9.82
C GLN A 163 4.66 4.79 9.30
N GLY A 164 4.81 5.33 8.10
CA GLY A 164 3.74 6.14 7.49
C GLY A 164 2.51 5.31 7.13
N GLN A 165 2.70 4.12 6.55
CA GLN A 165 1.61 3.26 6.11
C GLN A 165 0.78 2.68 7.26
N LYS A 166 1.38 2.41 8.44
CA LYS A 166 0.65 1.88 9.61
C LYS A 166 -0.49 2.79 10.07
N THR A 167 -0.40 4.09 9.79
CA THR A 167 -1.42 5.07 10.16
C THR A 167 -2.78 4.82 9.53
N ALA A 168 -2.85 4.06 8.43
CA ALA A 168 -4.12 3.67 7.84
C ALA A 168 -4.93 2.76 8.77
N ALA A 169 -4.28 1.87 9.54
CA ALA A 169 -4.93 1.06 10.56
C ALA A 169 -5.45 1.91 11.72
N PHE A 170 -4.70 2.94 12.12
CA PHE A 170 -5.17 3.90 13.14
C PHE A 170 -6.46 4.59 12.71
N GLU A 171 -6.49 5.10 11.47
CA GLU A 171 -7.68 5.75 10.91
C GLU A 171 -8.89 4.83 10.85
N ILE A 172 -8.70 3.56 10.48
CA ILE A 172 -9.77 2.56 10.44
C ILE A 172 -10.37 2.36 11.84
N ILE A 173 -9.52 2.16 12.87
CA ILE A 173 -9.99 1.99 14.24
C ILE A 173 -10.69 3.24 14.75
N GLU A 174 -10.13 4.43 14.47
CA GLU A 174 -10.72 5.70 14.92
C GLU A 174 -12.09 5.96 14.30
N GLU A 175 -12.31 5.54 13.06
CA GLU A 175 -13.55 5.77 12.32
C GLU A 175 -14.62 4.72 12.67
N LEU A 176 -14.25 3.44 12.84
CA LEU A 176 -15.17 2.38 13.26
C LEU A 176 -15.46 2.40 14.78
N GLY A 177 -14.54 2.96 15.58
CA GLY A 177 -14.57 2.85 17.03
C GLY A 177 -14.01 1.53 17.57
N HIS A 178 -13.64 0.60 16.71
CA HIS A 178 -13.04 -0.71 17.02
C HIS A 178 -12.19 -1.21 15.86
N ALA A 179 -11.36 -2.23 16.08
CA ALA A 179 -10.70 -2.93 14.99
C ALA A 179 -11.75 -3.77 14.22
N PRO A 180 -11.70 -3.85 12.87
CA PRO A 180 -12.59 -4.74 12.13
C PRO A 180 -12.29 -6.21 12.47
N ASP A 181 -13.23 -7.12 12.24
CA ASP A 181 -13.00 -8.55 12.43
C ASP A 181 -12.03 -9.09 11.37
N PHE A 182 -12.13 -8.60 10.13
CA PHE A 182 -11.29 -8.99 9.01
C PHE A 182 -10.78 -7.78 8.24
N HIS A 183 -9.51 -7.84 7.82
CA HIS A 183 -8.94 -6.83 6.93
C HIS A 183 -8.33 -7.48 5.69
N CYS A 184 -8.88 -7.16 4.53
CA CYS A 184 -8.53 -7.70 3.21
C CYS A 184 -7.60 -6.75 2.47
N LEU A 185 -6.42 -7.22 2.03
CA LEU A 185 -5.42 -6.40 1.33
C LEU A 185 -4.87 -7.07 0.08
N PRO A 186 -4.57 -6.28 -0.96
CA PRO A 186 -3.74 -6.76 -2.07
C PRO A 186 -2.30 -6.99 -1.60
N VAL A 187 -1.67 -8.07 -2.05
CA VAL A 187 -0.32 -8.41 -1.63
C VAL A 187 0.62 -8.59 -2.82
N GLY A 188 1.57 -7.66 -2.95
CA GLY A 188 2.75 -7.77 -3.81
C GLY A 188 4.00 -7.93 -2.96
N ASN A 189 4.70 -6.83 -2.62
CA ASN A 189 5.86 -6.83 -1.73
C ASN A 189 5.53 -7.10 -0.24
N ALA A 190 4.28 -7.27 0.10
CA ALA A 190 3.75 -7.50 1.46
C ALA A 190 4.01 -6.37 2.48
N GLY A 191 4.67 -5.27 2.12
CA GLY A 191 4.93 -4.17 3.04
C GLY A 191 3.66 -3.47 3.54
N ASN A 192 2.61 -3.38 2.71
CA ASN A 192 1.36 -2.71 3.11
C ASN A 192 0.59 -3.52 4.15
N ILE A 193 0.42 -4.82 3.97
CA ILE A 193 -0.24 -5.69 4.96
C ILE A 193 0.57 -5.74 6.26
N THR A 194 1.91 -5.78 6.17
CA THR A 194 2.80 -5.69 7.33
C THR A 194 2.61 -4.37 8.10
N ALA A 195 2.52 -3.24 7.39
CA ALA A 195 2.31 -1.95 8.02
C ALA A 195 0.94 -1.84 8.71
N HIS A 196 -0.13 -2.36 8.10
CA HIS A 196 -1.44 -2.39 8.74
C HIS A 196 -1.41 -3.24 10.01
N TRP A 197 -0.79 -4.42 9.97
CA TRP A 197 -0.61 -5.27 11.15
C TRP A 197 0.15 -4.54 12.27
N MET A 198 1.25 -3.85 11.93
CA MET A 198 1.98 -3.01 12.89
C MET A 198 1.07 -1.95 13.54
N GLY A 199 0.22 -1.31 12.74
CA GLY A 199 -0.71 -0.30 13.27
C GLY A 199 -1.78 -0.89 14.19
N TYR A 200 -2.38 -2.01 13.81
CA TYR A 200 -3.38 -2.69 14.64
C TYR A 200 -2.78 -3.18 15.97
N THR A 201 -1.62 -3.81 15.93
CA THR A 201 -0.93 -4.28 17.15
C THR A 201 -0.52 -3.13 18.06
N GLU A 202 -0.01 -2.03 17.48
CA GLU A 202 0.35 -0.84 18.27
C GLU A 202 -0.86 -0.20 18.96
N TYR A 203 -2.02 -0.11 18.31
CA TYR A 203 -3.23 0.42 18.93
C TYR A 203 -3.82 -0.53 19.97
N PHE A 204 -3.75 -1.83 19.74
CA PHE A 204 -4.14 -2.84 20.72
C PHE A 204 -3.28 -2.78 21.97
N GLU A 205 -1.96 -2.78 21.84
CA GLU A 205 -1.00 -2.68 22.95
C GLU A 205 -1.13 -1.34 23.71
N ALA A 206 -1.51 -0.28 23.02
CA ALA A 206 -1.78 1.02 23.64
C ALA A 206 -3.18 1.13 24.27
N GLY A 207 -3.99 0.07 24.29
CA GLY A 207 -5.34 0.06 24.83
C GLY A 207 -6.35 0.91 24.05
N LYS A 208 -6.03 1.25 22.79
CA LYS A 208 -6.90 2.02 21.88
C LYS A 208 -7.84 1.15 21.03
N ALA A 209 -7.61 -0.14 21.05
CA ALA A 209 -8.49 -1.15 20.47
C ALA A 209 -8.55 -2.35 21.41
N SER A 210 -9.70 -3.04 21.47
CA SER A 210 -9.91 -4.24 22.31
C SER A 210 -9.45 -5.54 21.64
N SER A 211 -9.20 -5.49 20.32
CA SER A 211 -8.81 -6.64 19.49
C SER A 211 -7.94 -6.21 18.32
N THR A 212 -7.44 -7.18 17.59
CA THR A 212 -6.78 -7.02 16.29
C THR A 212 -7.55 -7.83 15.24
N PRO A 213 -7.55 -7.42 13.95
CA PRO A 213 -8.26 -8.14 12.90
C PRO A 213 -7.54 -9.42 12.47
N THR A 214 -8.30 -10.34 11.89
CA THR A 214 -7.75 -11.39 11.03
C THR A 214 -7.29 -10.75 9.70
N MET A 215 -6.00 -10.87 9.38
CA MET A 215 -5.40 -10.23 8.20
C MET A 215 -5.45 -11.14 6.97
N LEU A 216 -6.11 -10.70 5.91
CA LEU A 216 -6.30 -11.46 4.69
C LEU A 216 -5.52 -10.86 3.52
N GLY A 217 -4.61 -11.63 2.96
CA GLY A 217 -3.75 -11.20 1.86
C GLY A 217 -4.10 -11.87 0.53
N TYR A 218 -4.36 -11.10 -0.51
CA TYR A 218 -4.73 -11.65 -1.81
C TYR A 218 -3.72 -11.28 -2.90
N GLN A 219 -3.36 -12.28 -3.70
CA GLN A 219 -2.37 -12.18 -4.77
C GLN A 219 -3.01 -12.45 -6.14
N ALA A 220 -2.44 -11.89 -7.21
CA ALA A 220 -2.79 -12.32 -8.55
C ALA A 220 -2.20 -13.71 -8.81
N GLU A 221 -2.96 -14.63 -9.42
CA GLU A 221 -2.57 -16.03 -9.63
C GLU A 221 -1.23 -16.18 -10.37
N GLY A 222 -0.98 -15.35 -11.39
CA GLY A 222 0.31 -15.32 -12.10
C GLY A 222 1.47 -14.68 -11.31
N ALA A 223 1.21 -14.17 -10.09
CA ALA A 223 2.19 -13.53 -9.20
C ALA A 223 1.86 -13.86 -7.73
N ALA A 224 1.71 -15.15 -7.39
CA ALA A 224 1.25 -15.62 -6.09
C ALA A 224 2.33 -16.44 -5.34
N PRO A 225 3.47 -15.83 -4.95
CA PRO A 225 4.56 -16.54 -4.29
C PRO A 225 4.17 -17.09 -2.91
N PHE A 226 3.28 -16.47 -2.15
CA PHE A 226 2.83 -16.99 -0.85
C PHE A 226 1.98 -18.27 -1.00
N ILE A 227 1.20 -18.37 -2.06
CA ILE A 227 0.42 -19.58 -2.37
C ILE A 227 1.33 -20.69 -2.87
N LYS A 228 2.31 -20.34 -3.72
CA LYS A 228 3.29 -21.29 -4.23
C LYS A 228 4.27 -21.79 -3.16
N GLY A 229 4.46 -21.03 -2.07
CA GLY A 229 5.48 -21.29 -1.05
C GLY A 229 6.91 -21.02 -1.51
N SER A 230 7.09 -20.39 -2.67
CA SER A 230 8.39 -20.06 -3.26
C SER A 230 8.27 -18.87 -4.21
N ARG A 231 9.41 -18.26 -4.55
CA ARG A 231 9.41 -17.15 -5.50
C ARG A 231 8.86 -17.56 -6.88
N VAL A 232 8.23 -16.60 -7.55
CA VAL A 232 7.77 -16.71 -8.94
C VAL A 232 8.77 -15.98 -9.83
N GLU A 233 9.48 -16.72 -10.70
CA GLU A 233 10.56 -16.16 -11.51
C GLU A 233 10.07 -15.16 -12.57
N LYS A 234 8.92 -15.42 -13.17
CA LYS A 234 8.31 -14.59 -14.21
C LYS A 234 6.87 -14.26 -13.82
N PRO A 235 6.67 -13.30 -12.91
CA PRO A 235 5.33 -12.92 -12.52
C PRO A 235 4.62 -12.20 -13.67
N GLU A 236 3.40 -12.63 -13.99
CA GLU A 236 2.57 -12.06 -15.04
C GLU A 236 1.14 -11.82 -14.53
N THR A 237 0.67 -10.60 -14.63
CA THR A 237 -0.71 -10.18 -14.30
C THR A 237 -0.97 -8.77 -14.80
N ILE A 238 -2.22 -8.45 -15.09
CA ILE A 238 -2.68 -7.08 -15.35
C ILE A 238 -2.64 -6.19 -14.09
N ALA A 239 -2.68 -6.79 -12.91
CA ALA A 239 -2.56 -6.12 -11.62
C ALA A 239 -1.11 -5.69 -11.35
N THR A 240 -0.59 -4.78 -12.16
CA THR A 240 0.84 -4.42 -12.21
C THR A 240 1.42 -3.99 -10.88
N ALA A 241 0.64 -3.35 -10.00
CA ALA A 241 1.10 -2.89 -8.69
C ALA A 241 1.42 -4.04 -7.70
N ILE A 242 0.89 -5.26 -7.96
CA ILE A 242 1.17 -6.48 -7.19
C ILE A 242 1.87 -7.56 -8.03
N ARG A 243 2.37 -7.25 -9.22
CA ARG A 243 3.15 -8.16 -10.08
C ARG A 243 4.54 -8.36 -9.51
N ILE A 244 4.62 -9.02 -8.37
CA ILE A 244 5.85 -9.24 -7.60
C ILE A 244 6.04 -10.75 -7.39
N GLY A 245 7.16 -11.27 -7.88
CA GLY A 245 7.50 -12.68 -7.73
C GLY A 245 8.36 -13.00 -6.49
N ASN A 246 9.04 -11.98 -5.93
CA ASN A 246 9.92 -12.11 -4.77
C ASN A 246 9.63 -10.97 -3.76
N PRO A 247 8.66 -11.16 -2.86
CA PRO A 247 8.26 -10.14 -1.88
C PRO A 247 9.40 -9.77 -0.91
N GLN A 248 9.62 -8.46 -0.71
CA GLN A 248 10.65 -7.97 0.22
C GLN A 248 10.29 -8.19 1.70
N SER A 249 9.01 -8.20 2.06
CA SER A 249 8.52 -8.43 3.43
C SER A 249 8.00 -9.87 3.61
N TRP A 250 8.70 -10.86 3.05
CA TRP A 250 8.29 -12.27 3.06
C TRP A 250 8.07 -12.80 4.48
N ASP A 251 9.10 -12.73 5.31
CA ASP A 251 9.07 -13.31 6.65
C ASP A 251 8.06 -12.60 7.56
N GLN A 252 7.98 -11.27 7.44
CA GLN A 252 6.99 -10.48 8.18
C GLN A 252 5.56 -10.87 7.80
N ALA A 253 5.29 -11.12 6.52
CA ALA A 253 3.98 -11.52 6.03
C ALA A 253 3.58 -12.92 6.52
N LEU A 254 4.50 -13.88 6.53
CA LEU A 254 4.25 -15.20 7.09
C LEU A 254 4.03 -15.16 8.59
N LYS A 255 4.78 -14.30 9.30
CA LYS A 255 4.63 -14.10 10.73
C LYS A 255 3.26 -13.51 11.06
N LEU A 256 2.89 -12.38 10.44
CA LEU A 256 1.60 -11.73 10.68
C LEU A 256 0.41 -12.63 10.35
N SER A 257 0.49 -13.44 9.29
CA SER A 257 -0.56 -14.39 8.94
C SER A 257 -0.84 -15.39 10.07
N LYS A 258 0.22 -15.90 10.72
CA LYS A 258 0.10 -16.79 11.88
C LYS A 258 -0.44 -16.04 13.11
N GLU A 259 0.09 -14.85 13.39
CA GLU A 259 -0.28 -14.06 14.58
C GLU A 259 -1.73 -13.57 14.52
N SER A 260 -2.23 -13.23 13.32
CA SER A 260 -3.60 -12.75 13.10
C SER A 260 -4.60 -13.87 12.78
N ASN A 261 -4.19 -15.14 12.78
CA ASN A 261 -4.99 -16.26 12.26
C ASN A 261 -5.45 -16.04 10.81
N GLY A 262 -4.69 -15.28 10.03
CA GLY A 262 -5.02 -14.89 8.66
C GLY A 262 -4.53 -15.90 7.62
N TRP A 263 -4.88 -15.63 6.38
CA TRP A 263 -4.45 -16.47 5.24
C TRP A 263 -4.13 -15.65 4.00
N PHE A 264 -3.45 -16.30 3.07
CA PHE A 264 -3.26 -15.81 1.71
C PHE A 264 -4.07 -16.63 0.72
N ASP A 265 -4.55 -15.97 -0.34
CA ASP A 265 -5.22 -16.65 -1.46
C ASP A 265 -4.93 -15.91 -2.76
N SER A 266 -5.34 -16.48 -3.91
CA SER A 266 -5.06 -15.89 -5.21
C SER A 266 -6.28 -15.87 -6.13
N PHE A 267 -6.24 -14.94 -7.10
CA PHE A 267 -7.29 -14.69 -8.08
C PHE A 267 -6.72 -14.53 -9.47
N SER A 268 -7.43 -15.04 -10.45
CA SER A 268 -7.13 -14.83 -11.87
C SER A 268 -7.36 -13.37 -12.27
N ASP A 269 -6.68 -12.92 -13.31
CA ASP A 269 -6.89 -11.59 -13.90
C ASP A 269 -8.37 -11.35 -14.29
N LYS A 270 -9.07 -12.39 -14.72
CA LYS A 270 -10.50 -12.33 -15.05
C LYS A 270 -11.37 -12.00 -13.83
N GLU A 271 -11.12 -12.65 -12.70
CA GLU A 271 -11.85 -12.38 -11.43
C GLU A 271 -11.55 -10.99 -10.92
N ILE A 272 -10.29 -10.54 -11.02
CA ILE A 272 -9.87 -9.20 -10.62
C ILE A 272 -10.62 -8.14 -11.44
N LEU A 273 -10.66 -8.27 -12.77
CA LEU A 273 -11.38 -7.33 -13.65
C LEU A 273 -12.89 -7.38 -13.44
N ALA A 274 -13.46 -8.56 -13.22
CA ALA A 274 -14.88 -8.69 -12.93
C ALA A 274 -15.25 -7.96 -11.63
N THR A 275 -14.41 -8.05 -10.60
CA THR A 275 -14.63 -7.36 -9.33
C THR A 275 -14.43 -5.85 -9.45
N GLN A 276 -13.42 -5.40 -10.22
CA GLN A 276 -13.23 -3.98 -10.52
C GLN A 276 -14.48 -3.38 -11.18
N LYS A 277 -15.02 -4.09 -12.18
CA LYS A 277 -16.26 -3.70 -12.87
C LYS A 277 -17.44 -3.69 -11.90
N LEU A 278 -17.59 -4.73 -11.07
CA LEU A 278 -18.68 -4.83 -10.09
C LEU A 278 -18.68 -3.64 -9.12
N LEU A 279 -17.52 -3.31 -8.53
CA LEU A 279 -17.35 -2.14 -7.65
C LEU A 279 -17.77 -0.84 -8.34
N THR A 280 -17.35 -0.66 -9.58
CA THR A 280 -17.65 0.57 -10.33
C THR A 280 -19.13 0.66 -10.66
N GLU A 281 -19.75 -0.43 -11.12
CA GLU A 281 -21.16 -0.43 -11.56
C GLU A 281 -22.15 -0.40 -10.40
N LYS A 282 -21.79 -1.03 -9.26
CA LYS A 282 -22.71 -1.17 -8.12
C LYS A 282 -22.52 -0.12 -7.03
N GLU A 283 -21.28 0.26 -6.78
CA GLU A 283 -20.95 1.17 -5.68
C GLU A 283 -20.39 2.54 -6.16
N GLY A 284 -20.19 2.71 -7.46
CA GLY A 284 -19.63 3.94 -8.03
C GLY A 284 -18.14 4.15 -7.66
N ILE A 285 -17.44 3.10 -7.20
CA ILE A 285 -16.07 3.19 -6.74
C ILE A 285 -15.12 2.63 -7.79
N PHE A 286 -14.26 3.49 -8.35
CA PHE A 286 -13.22 3.09 -9.30
C PHE A 286 -11.88 2.87 -8.58
N CYS A 287 -11.13 1.86 -9.00
CA CYS A 287 -9.77 1.60 -8.51
C CYS A 287 -8.92 0.89 -9.56
N GLU A 288 -7.60 0.85 -9.38
CA GLU A 288 -6.72 0.04 -10.22
C GLU A 288 -7.00 -1.47 -10.03
N PRO A 289 -6.72 -2.35 -11.03
CA PRO A 289 -6.98 -3.78 -10.92
C PRO A 289 -6.37 -4.43 -9.67
N ALA A 290 -5.15 -4.04 -9.31
CA ALA A 290 -4.48 -4.54 -8.10
C ALA A 290 -5.29 -4.31 -6.82
N SER A 291 -6.02 -3.20 -6.73
CA SER A 291 -6.85 -2.85 -5.57
C SER A 291 -8.09 -3.73 -5.46
N ALA A 292 -8.74 -4.02 -6.58
CA ALA A 292 -9.98 -4.80 -6.64
C ALA A 292 -9.85 -6.21 -6.05
N ILE A 293 -8.64 -6.76 -6.01
CA ILE A 293 -8.40 -8.12 -5.51
C ILE A 293 -8.75 -8.27 -4.01
N SER A 294 -8.62 -7.21 -3.21
CA SER A 294 -9.03 -7.23 -1.79
C SER A 294 -10.52 -7.50 -1.63
N VAL A 295 -11.32 -6.89 -2.50
CA VAL A 295 -12.77 -7.10 -2.54
C VAL A 295 -13.11 -8.46 -3.13
N ALA A 296 -12.45 -8.90 -4.22
CA ALA A 296 -12.62 -10.24 -4.78
C ALA A 296 -12.44 -11.31 -3.71
N GLY A 297 -11.41 -11.16 -2.88
CA GLY A 297 -11.13 -12.05 -1.75
C GLY A 297 -12.23 -12.02 -0.70
N ALA A 298 -12.61 -10.84 -0.24
CA ALA A 298 -13.69 -10.69 0.75
C ALA A 298 -14.99 -11.34 0.27
N LEU A 299 -15.42 -11.06 -0.97
CA LEU A 299 -16.66 -11.60 -1.53
C LEU A 299 -16.65 -13.12 -1.63
N ARG A 300 -15.51 -13.73 -2.03
CA ARG A 300 -15.35 -15.18 -2.09
C ARG A 300 -15.39 -15.81 -0.70
N ASP A 301 -14.71 -15.21 0.27
CA ASP A 301 -14.61 -15.74 1.62
C ASP A 301 -15.92 -15.54 2.41
N ILE A 302 -16.68 -14.47 2.16
CA ILE A 302 -18.08 -14.33 2.65
C ILE A 302 -18.96 -15.42 2.04
N LYS A 303 -18.95 -15.59 0.73
CA LYS A 303 -19.79 -16.59 0.03
C LYS A 303 -19.51 -18.03 0.47
N SER A 304 -18.26 -18.33 0.82
CA SER A 304 -17.84 -19.65 1.29
C SER A 304 -18.06 -19.87 2.79
N GLY A 305 -18.50 -18.87 3.54
CA GLY A 305 -18.69 -18.91 4.99
C GLY A 305 -17.39 -18.84 5.81
N LYS A 306 -16.24 -18.59 5.19
CA LYS A 306 -14.97 -18.34 5.91
C LYS A 306 -15.02 -17.02 6.69
N ILE A 307 -15.70 -16.02 6.14
CA ILE A 307 -16.07 -14.78 6.84
C ILE A 307 -17.52 -14.93 7.25
N PRO A 308 -17.82 -15.04 8.56
CA PRO A 308 -19.19 -15.23 9.06
C PRO A 308 -20.06 -13.99 8.86
N ASP A 309 -21.39 -14.19 8.80
CA ASP A 309 -22.34 -13.08 8.89
C ASP A 309 -22.14 -12.26 10.18
N HIS A 310 -22.55 -11.01 10.16
CA HIS A 310 -22.37 -10.02 11.22
C HIS A 310 -20.92 -9.62 11.49
N SER A 311 -19.96 -10.05 10.66
CA SER A 311 -18.58 -9.58 10.74
C SER A 311 -18.43 -8.18 10.14
N SER A 312 -17.55 -7.38 10.72
CA SER A 312 -17.03 -6.14 10.13
C SER A 312 -15.79 -6.43 9.28
N VAL A 313 -15.85 -6.09 8.00
CA VAL A 313 -14.78 -6.39 7.03
C VAL A 313 -14.31 -5.10 6.36
N VAL A 314 -13.02 -4.85 6.36
CA VAL A 314 -12.43 -3.72 5.64
C VAL A 314 -11.61 -4.25 4.46
N CYS A 315 -11.83 -3.69 3.27
CA CYS A 315 -11.00 -3.93 2.09
C CYS A 315 -10.22 -2.66 1.77
N THR A 316 -8.90 -2.73 1.68
CA THR A 316 -8.08 -1.59 1.25
C THR A 316 -8.01 -1.53 -0.27
N LEU A 317 -8.54 -0.45 -0.87
CA LEU A 317 -8.28 -0.09 -2.27
C LEU A 317 -7.02 0.78 -2.34
N THR A 318 -5.93 0.16 -2.74
CA THR A 318 -4.57 0.70 -2.63
C THR A 318 -4.25 1.87 -3.55
N GLY A 319 -4.97 2.01 -4.67
CA GLY A 319 -4.76 3.09 -5.63
C GLY A 319 -5.71 3.09 -6.82
N HIS A 320 -5.57 4.10 -7.68
CA HIS A 320 -6.23 4.23 -8.98
C HIS A 320 -5.40 5.02 -10.00
#